data_30af6f4d0e01006013265856aa082fc6
#
_entry.id   30af6f4d0e01006013265856aa082fc6
#
_cell.length_a   1.000
_cell.length_b   1.000
_cell.length_c   1.000
_cell.angle_alpha   90.00
_cell.angle_beta   90.00
_cell.angle_gamma   90.00
#
_symmetry.space_group_name_H-M   'P 1'
#
loop_
_entity.id
_entity.type
_entity.pdbx_description
1 polymer ?
#
loop_
_entity_poly.entity_id
_entity_poly.type
_entity_poly.pdbx_seq_one_letter_code
_entity_poly.pdbx_strand_id
1 'polypeptide(L)'
;MSETYYEAINWNEIEDIIDKSTWEKLTEQFWLDTRIPLSNDLDDWRTLSQLEKDTVDFKSNYDENRKEPVVFPTRTPNLLINGSSGIAVGMATNMAPHNLSEAVDAIVAYIDNRDLEIADLMKYIKAPDFPTGGIIYGYSGVKDAFETGRGRVVVRSKVEIETDAQGREKIVINEIPYMVNKVELIKSVVALVEEKKVEGIAHINDESDREGMRIVIDIKRDANSNVVLNKLFKMTALQSSFSVNNIALVNGRPRMLNLKDLIHYFVEHRHEVVIRRTQFELAEAEKRAHLLEGFMIILDNLDEAIQIIRDSKNPEEARTRLMERFGLSEI
;
A
#
# COMPACT_ATOMS: atom_id res chain seq x y z
N MET A 1 5.92 -11.94 17.89
CA MET A 1 6.51 -11.87 16.52
C MET A 1 7.06 -10.47 16.19
N SER A 2 7.29 -9.63 17.17
CA SER A 2 7.75 -8.24 16.97
C SER A 2 9.24 -8.00 17.22
N GLU A 3 9.92 -8.91 17.88
CA GLU A 3 11.32 -8.67 18.28
C GLU A 3 12.36 -9.03 17.20
N THR A 4 12.04 -9.93 16.27
CA THR A 4 13.00 -10.42 15.26
C THR A 4 13.20 -9.46 14.08
N TYR A 5 12.33 -8.48 13.90
CA TYR A 5 12.36 -7.54 12.77
C TYR A 5 13.32 -6.38 12.97
N TYR A 6 13.49 -5.96 14.23
CA TYR A 6 14.32 -4.80 14.57
C TYR A 6 15.82 -5.11 14.56
N GLU A 7 16.22 -6.39 14.64
CA GLU A 7 17.63 -6.78 14.62
C GLU A 7 18.28 -6.75 13.23
N ALA A 8 17.48 -6.74 12.16
CA ALA A 8 17.99 -6.73 10.78
C ALA A 8 18.30 -5.32 10.23
N ILE A 9 17.86 -4.28 10.93
CA ILE A 9 18.09 -2.89 10.52
C ILE A 9 19.32 -2.36 11.25
N ASN A 10 20.35 -1.96 10.51
CA ASN A 10 21.49 -1.26 11.10
C ASN A 10 21.06 0.15 11.50
N TRP A 11 20.56 0.30 12.72
CA TRP A 11 20.06 1.56 13.25
C TRP A 11 21.12 2.67 13.25
N ASN A 12 22.39 2.34 13.39
CA ASN A 12 23.46 3.32 13.37
C ASN A 12 23.59 4.05 12.02
N GLU A 13 23.06 3.47 10.95
CA GLU A 13 23.04 4.09 9.61
C GLU A 13 21.77 4.92 9.36
N ILE A 14 20.70 4.65 10.11
CA ILE A 14 19.38 5.29 9.90
C ILE A 14 19.05 6.30 11.01
N GLU A 15 19.67 6.19 12.17
CA GLU A 15 19.40 7.03 13.35
C GLU A 15 19.62 8.54 13.07
N ASP A 16 20.51 8.88 12.15
CA ASP A 16 20.74 10.27 11.75
C ASP A 16 19.66 10.82 10.81
N ILE A 17 18.84 9.94 10.20
CA ILE A 17 17.81 10.29 9.21
C ILE A 17 16.43 10.28 9.83
N ILE A 18 16.09 9.23 10.58
CA ILE A 18 14.77 9.05 11.20
C ILE A 18 14.95 8.50 12.61
N ASP A 19 14.37 9.15 13.65
CA ASP A 19 14.40 8.61 14.99
C ASP A 19 13.54 7.35 15.12
N LYS A 20 13.95 6.46 16.03
CA LYS A 20 13.30 5.17 16.25
C LYS A 20 11.82 5.31 16.61
N SER A 21 11.44 6.35 17.36
CA SER A 21 10.04 6.57 17.75
C SER A 21 9.17 7.06 16.59
N THR A 22 9.73 7.85 15.70
CA THR A 22 9.08 8.27 14.44
C THR A 22 8.96 7.08 13.49
N TRP A 23 9.99 6.25 13.43
CA TRP A 23 9.97 5.00 12.69
C TRP A 23 8.88 4.04 13.19
N GLU A 24 8.81 3.82 14.50
CA GLU A 24 7.79 2.96 15.12
C GLU A 24 6.37 3.51 14.83
N LYS A 25 6.16 4.81 14.94
CA LYS A 25 4.87 5.45 14.60
C LYS A 25 4.54 5.37 13.11
N LEU A 26 5.51 5.59 12.24
CA LEU A 26 5.32 5.49 10.78
C LEU A 26 5.02 4.05 10.36
N THR A 27 5.70 3.07 10.95
CA THR A 27 5.42 1.66 10.71
C THR A 27 4.07 1.25 11.30
N GLU A 28 3.73 1.71 12.50
CA GLU A 28 2.44 1.44 13.12
C GLU A 28 1.29 2.10 12.34
N GLN A 29 1.46 3.33 11.89
CA GLN A 29 0.50 4.03 11.04
C GLN A 29 0.38 3.37 9.66
N PHE A 30 1.49 2.97 9.06
CA PHE A 30 1.52 2.22 7.81
C PHE A 30 0.80 0.86 7.96
N TRP A 31 1.00 0.14 9.07
CA TRP A 31 0.30 -1.10 9.40
C TRP A 31 -1.20 -0.90 9.62
N LEU A 32 -1.59 0.17 10.28
CA LEU A 32 -3.00 0.50 10.54
C LEU A 32 -3.72 0.90 9.26
N ASP A 33 -3.06 1.64 8.37
CA ASP A 33 -3.66 2.17 7.15
C ASP A 33 -3.68 1.14 6.01
N THR A 34 -2.73 0.22 5.95
CA THR A 34 -2.60 -0.70 4.81
C THR A 34 -3.20 -2.08 5.03
N ARG A 35 -3.40 -2.52 6.28
CA ARG A 35 -3.93 -3.86 6.65
C ARG A 35 -3.32 -5.04 5.89
N ILE A 36 -2.22 -4.84 5.19
CA ILE A 36 -1.45 -5.93 4.60
C ILE A 36 -0.50 -6.43 5.67
N PRO A 37 -0.53 -7.71 6.04
CA PRO A 37 0.62 -8.29 6.68
C PRO A 37 1.78 -8.11 5.70
N LEU A 38 2.79 -7.34 6.08
CA LEU A 38 4.06 -7.28 5.37
C LEU A 38 4.62 -8.70 5.34
N SER A 39 4.14 -9.49 4.38
CA SER A 39 4.49 -10.90 4.30
C SER A 39 5.88 -11.11 3.71
N ASN A 40 6.53 -10.04 3.22
CA ASN A 40 7.87 -10.11 2.67
C ASN A 40 8.65 -8.82 2.95
N ASP A 41 9.49 -8.88 3.93
CA ASP A 41 10.44 -7.92 4.45
C ASP A 41 11.31 -7.17 3.43
N LEU A 42 11.44 -7.74 2.24
CA LEU A 42 12.33 -7.23 1.20
C LEU A 42 11.86 -5.93 0.56
N ASP A 43 10.56 -5.67 0.46
CA ASP A 43 10.07 -4.46 -0.22
C ASP A 43 10.12 -3.23 0.68
N ASP A 44 9.91 -3.39 1.99
CA ASP A 44 10.02 -2.29 2.95
C ASP A 44 11.46 -1.88 3.17
N TRP A 45 12.36 -2.84 3.35
CA TRP A 45 13.79 -2.59 3.44
C TRP A 45 14.32 -1.89 2.18
N ARG A 46 13.89 -2.33 0.99
CA ARG A 46 14.28 -1.68 -0.27
C ARG A 46 13.70 -0.28 -0.42
N THR A 47 12.53 -0.01 0.13
CA THR A 47 11.93 1.33 0.15
C THR A 47 12.72 2.26 1.06
N LEU A 48 13.11 1.80 2.25
CA LEU A 48 13.91 2.55 3.20
C LEU A 48 15.31 2.87 2.67
N SER A 49 15.98 1.88 2.09
CA SER A 49 17.31 2.08 1.48
C SER A 49 17.30 3.10 0.32
N GLN A 50 16.14 3.48 -0.19
CA GLN A 50 16.00 4.53 -1.18
C GLN A 50 15.91 5.93 -0.57
N LEU A 51 15.47 6.06 0.69
CA LEU A 51 15.43 7.37 1.37
C LEU A 51 16.83 7.98 1.51
N GLU A 52 17.86 7.15 1.71
CA GLU A 52 19.25 7.57 1.78
C GLU A 52 19.82 8.09 0.46
N LYS A 53 19.14 7.82 -0.66
CA LYS A 53 19.58 8.17 -2.02
C LYS A 53 18.91 9.42 -2.57
N ASP A 54 18.44 10.30 -1.71
CA ASP A 54 17.78 11.58 -2.07
C ASP A 54 16.61 11.41 -3.08
N THR A 55 15.88 10.31 -2.98
CA THR A 55 14.83 9.94 -3.94
C THR A 55 13.54 10.72 -3.77
N VAL A 56 13.31 11.32 -2.58
CA VAL A 56 12.13 12.09 -2.21
C VAL A 56 12.51 13.33 -1.40
N ASP A 57 11.61 14.28 -1.32
CA ASP A 57 11.80 15.47 -0.50
C ASP A 57 11.51 15.19 0.97
N PHE A 58 12.23 15.91 1.84
CA PHE A 58 12.08 15.84 3.28
C PHE A 58 11.55 17.17 3.83
N LYS A 59 10.74 17.10 4.88
CA LYS A 59 10.28 18.25 5.68
C LYS A 59 10.63 18.05 7.13
N SER A 60 10.65 19.13 7.93
CA SER A 60 10.80 19.02 9.37
C SER A 60 9.61 18.28 10.00
N ASN A 61 9.89 17.47 11.02
CA ASN A 61 8.86 16.87 11.86
C ASN A 61 8.17 17.93 12.74
N TYR A 62 7.17 17.53 13.54
CA TYR A 62 6.41 18.42 14.40
C TYR A 62 7.29 19.24 15.38
N ASP A 63 8.35 18.63 15.91
CA ASP A 63 9.26 19.27 16.91
C ASP A 63 10.43 20.01 16.24
N GLU A 64 10.51 20.04 14.91
CA GLU A 64 11.57 20.66 14.11
C GLU A 64 13.00 20.14 14.38
N ASN A 65 13.13 19.05 15.10
CA ASN A 65 14.42 18.48 15.50
C ASN A 65 14.91 17.37 14.54
N ARG A 66 14.03 16.86 13.69
CA ARG A 66 14.34 15.82 12.67
C ARG A 66 13.59 16.06 11.36
N LYS A 67 14.01 15.34 10.32
CA LYS A 67 13.38 15.38 9.00
C LYS A 67 12.58 14.11 8.76
N GLU A 68 11.43 14.25 8.10
CA GLU A 68 10.59 13.15 7.65
C GLU A 68 10.35 13.24 6.13
N PRO A 69 10.24 12.13 5.40
CA PRO A 69 9.94 12.17 3.98
C PRO A 69 8.53 12.71 3.74
N VAL A 70 8.37 13.53 2.71
CA VAL A 70 7.05 14.06 2.31
C VAL A 70 6.16 12.95 1.75
N VAL A 71 6.76 12.04 0.96
CA VAL A 71 6.11 10.86 0.36
C VAL A 71 7.11 9.71 0.35
N PHE A 72 6.68 8.49 0.62
CA PHE A 72 7.55 7.33 0.54
C PHE A 72 7.86 6.93 -0.91
N PRO A 73 9.11 6.54 -1.23
CA PRO A 73 9.51 6.07 -2.55
C PRO A 73 9.09 4.61 -2.79
N THR A 74 7.83 4.25 -2.51
CA THR A 74 7.32 2.89 -2.61
C THR A 74 7.38 2.33 -4.02
N ARG A 75 7.63 1.03 -4.15
CA ARG A 75 7.64 0.33 -5.45
C ARG A 75 6.27 -0.19 -5.84
N THR A 76 5.42 -0.44 -4.85
CA THR A 76 4.07 -0.96 -5.02
C THR A 76 3.05 0.18 -5.03
N PRO A 77 1.99 0.11 -5.82
CA PRO A 77 0.94 1.11 -5.87
C PRO A 77 -0.01 0.98 -4.67
N ASN A 78 0.50 1.21 -3.44
CA ASN A 78 -0.19 0.93 -2.19
C ASN A 78 -1.59 1.53 -2.11
N LEU A 79 -1.76 2.76 -2.60
CA LEU A 79 -3.06 3.43 -2.57
C LEU A 79 -4.11 2.69 -3.42
N LEU A 80 -3.69 2.10 -4.54
CA LEU A 80 -4.56 1.36 -5.45
C LEU A 80 -4.85 -0.06 -4.92
N ILE A 81 -3.84 -0.79 -4.43
CA ILE A 81 -4.01 -2.18 -3.98
C ILE A 81 -4.62 -2.29 -2.59
N ASN A 82 -4.31 -1.38 -1.67
CA ASN A 82 -4.79 -1.43 -0.29
C ASN A 82 -6.03 -0.56 -0.06
N GLY A 83 -6.24 0.42 -0.93
CA GLY A 83 -7.19 1.47 -0.68
C GLY A 83 -6.77 2.36 0.49
N SER A 84 -7.66 3.24 0.89
CA SER A 84 -7.49 4.11 2.05
C SER A 84 -8.84 4.60 2.55
N SER A 85 -9.00 4.77 3.85
CA SER A 85 -10.20 5.36 4.43
C SER A 85 -9.78 6.37 5.48
N GLY A 86 -10.28 7.60 5.36
CA GLY A 86 -9.94 8.66 6.29
C GLY A 86 -10.91 9.82 6.24
N ILE A 87 -11.07 10.49 7.39
CA ILE A 87 -11.95 11.66 7.54
C ILE A 87 -11.09 12.85 7.95
N ALA A 88 -11.15 13.91 7.16
CA ALA A 88 -10.53 15.19 7.44
C ALA A 88 -11.59 16.30 7.57
N VAL A 89 -11.17 17.48 8.01
CA VAL A 89 -12.08 18.62 8.06
C VAL A 89 -12.46 19.05 6.63
N GLY A 90 -13.74 18.96 6.30
CA GLY A 90 -14.27 19.37 5.00
C GLY A 90 -14.11 18.34 3.87
N MET A 91 -13.47 17.19 4.11
CA MET A 91 -13.31 16.12 3.10
C MET A 91 -13.16 14.74 3.73
N ALA A 92 -13.49 13.71 2.96
CA ALA A 92 -13.26 12.33 3.37
C ALA A 92 -12.78 11.53 2.15
N THR A 93 -11.91 10.56 2.38
CA THR A 93 -11.53 9.58 1.36
C THR A 93 -12.03 8.19 1.75
N ASN A 94 -12.39 7.40 0.78
CA ASN A 94 -12.76 6.00 0.94
C ASN A 94 -12.45 5.25 -0.35
N MET A 95 -11.21 4.81 -0.48
CA MET A 95 -10.70 4.11 -1.66
C MET A 95 -10.83 2.62 -1.48
N ALA A 96 -11.33 1.94 -2.50
CA ALA A 96 -11.44 0.49 -2.49
C ALA A 96 -10.08 -0.16 -2.79
N PRO A 97 -9.78 -1.32 -2.18
CA PRO A 97 -8.62 -2.14 -2.52
C PRO A 97 -8.82 -2.86 -3.86
N HIS A 98 -7.70 -3.17 -4.54
CA HIS A 98 -7.69 -3.89 -5.82
C HIS A 98 -6.67 -5.01 -5.83
N ASN A 99 -6.84 -5.97 -6.73
CA ASN A 99 -5.92 -7.09 -6.90
C ASN A 99 -4.55 -6.60 -7.38
N LEU A 100 -3.48 -7.10 -6.73
CA LEU A 100 -2.11 -6.70 -7.03
C LEU A 100 -1.71 -7.02 -8.48
N SER A 101 -2.01 -8.22 -8.96
CA SER A 101 -1.65 -8.64 -10.31
C SER A 101 -2.37 -7.80 -11.36
N GLU A 102 -3.68 -7.60 -11.19
CA GLU A 102 -4.49 -6.75 -12.08
C GLU A 102 -3.97 -5.29 -12.09
N ALA A 103 -3.60 -4.76 -10.92
CA ALA A 103 -3.06 -3.41 -10.80
C ALA A 103 -1.70 -3.27 -11.49
N VAL A 104 -0.80 -4.26 -11.33
CA VAL A 104 0.51 -4.26 -11.99
C VAL A 104 0.36 -4.37 -13.50
N ASP A 105 -0.51 -5.27 -13.99
CA ASP A 105 -0.76 -5.43 -15.43
C ASP A 105 -1.31 -4.14 -16.06
N ALA A 106 -2.21 -3.44 -15.37
CA ALA A 106 -2.72 -2.15 -15.83
C ALA A 106 -1.64 -1.06 -15.85
N ILE A 107 -0.76 -1.03 -14.84
CA ILE A 107 0.36 -0.08 -14.78
C ILE A 107 1.36 -0.35 -15.91
N VAL A 108 1.72 -1.61 -16.16
CA VAL A 108 2.61 -1.99 -17.27
C VAL A 108 2.01 -1.57 -18.60
N ALA A 109 0.72 -1.89 -18.85
CA ALA A 109 0.03 -1.47 -20.06
C ALA A 109 0.01 0.06 -20.23
N TYR A 110 -0.16 0.81 -19.13
CA TYR A 110 -0.14 2.27 -19.14
C TYR A 110 1.27 2.84 -19.40
N ILE A 111 2.33 2.19 -18.92
CA ILE A 111 3.72 2.58 -19.22
C ILE A 111 4.01 2.41 -20.70
N ASP A 112 3.56 1.30 -21.30
CA ASP A 112 3.74 0.99 -22.72
C ASP A 112 2.93 1.92 -23.62
N ASN A 113 1.74 2.32 -23.18
CA ASN A 113 0.87 3.25 -23.91
C ASN A 113 0.15 4.20 -22.96
N ARG A 114 0.63 5.43 -22.85
CA ARG A 114 0.08 6.48 -21.98
C ARG A 114 -1.28 7.06 -22.46
N ASP A 115 -1.65 6.78 -23.69
CA ASP A 115 -2.91 7.26 -24.28
C ASP A 115 -4.11 6.34 -23.99
N LEU A 116 -3.88 5.22 -23.26
CA LEU A 116 -4.96 4.32 -22.86
C LEU A 116 -6.09 5.08 -22.14
N GLU A 117 -7.31 4.81 -22.55
CA GLU A 117 -8.51 5.33 -21.91
C GLU A 117 -8.89 4.47 -20.67
N ILE A 118 -9.75 5.02 -19.80
CA ILE A 118 -10.20 4.30 -18.59
C ILE A 118 -10.85 2.96 -18.97
N ALA A 119 -11.62 2.92 -20.06
CA ALA A 119 -12.25 1.69 -20.55
C ALA A 119 -11.24 0.60 -20.93
N ASP A 120 -10.03 0.97 -21.37
CA ASP A 120 -8.97 0.01 -21.68
C ASP A 120 -8.30 -0.49 -20.39
N LEU A 121 -8.07 0.39 -19.42
CA LEU A 121 -7.54 0.01 -18.11
C LEU A 121 -8.50 -0.91 -17.35
N MET A 122 -9.79 -0.76 -17.52
CA MET A 122 -10.82 -1.65 -16.95
C MET A 122 -10.80 -3.07 -17.54
N LYS A 123 -10.07 -3.33 -18.60
CA LYS A 123 -9.83 -4.70 -19.11
C LYS A 123 -8.84 -5.46 -18.21
N TYR A 124 -7.94 -4.74 -17.55
CA TYR A 124 -6.98 -5.27 -16.59
C TYR A 124 -7.55 -5.27 -15.18
N ILE A 125 -7.96 -4.11 -14.65
CA ILE A 125 -8.60 -3.98 -13.34
C ILE A 125 -10.11 -4.01 -13.52
N LYS A 126 -10.71 -5.16 -13.24
CA LYS A 126 -12.15 -5.38 -13.51
C LYS A 126 -13.06 -4.75 -12.48
N ALA A 127 -12.68 -4.83 -11.20
CA ALA A 127 -13.44 -4.36 -10.06
C ALA A 127 -12.55 -4.27 -8.80
N PRO A 128 -12.99 -3.61 -7.72
CA PRO A 128 -12.36 -3.75 -6.41
C PRO A 128 -12.26 -5.20 -5.97
N ASP A 129 -11.15 -5.53 -5.29
CA ASP A 129 -10.88 -6.85 -4.71
C ASP A 129 -10.82 -6.72 -3.19
N PHE A 130 -11.90 -7.12 -2.52
CA PHE A 130 -12.02 -6.95 -1.08
C PHE A 130 -11.41 -8.13 -0.31
N PRO A 131 -10.59 -7.89 0.74
CA PRO A 131 -9.89 -8.94 1.47
C PRO A 131 -10.83 -9.91 2.23
N THR A 132 -12.09 -9.53 2.44
CA THR A 132 -13.11 -10.38 3.05
C THR A 132 -13.94 -11.15 2.03
N GLY A 133 -13.59 -11.06 0.75
CA GLY A 133 -14.34 -11.69 -0.34
C GLY A 133 -15.71 -11.02 -0.59
N GLY A 134 -16.69 -11.84 -0.91
CA GLY A 134 -18.04 -11.40 -1.30
C GLY A 134 -18.21 -11.27 -2.82
N ILE A 135 -19.40 -10.93 -3.23
CA ILE A 135 -19.79 -10.85 -4.64
C ILE A 135 -20.26 -9.42 -4.94
N ILE A 136 -19.61 -8.76 -5.89
CA ILE A 136 -20.05 -7.45 -6.39
C ILE A 136 -21.35 -7.65 -7.19
N TYR A 137 -22.40 -6.94 -6.77
CA TYR A 137 -23.71 -7.05 -7.35
C TYR A 137 -24.06 -5.79 -8.17
N GLY A 138 -23.97 -5.94 -9.49
CA GLY A 138 -24.14 -4.84 -10.45
C GLY A 138 -22.82 -4.11 -10.71
N TYR A 139 -22.61 -3.70 -11.97
CA TYR A 139 -21.32 -3.15 -12.44
C TYR A 139 -21.31 -1.61 -12.55
N SER A 140 -22.50 -0.97 -12.56
CA SER A 140 -22.59 0.48 -12.74
C SER A 140 -21.81 1.28 -11.71
N GLY A 141 -21.89 0.89 -10.42
CA GLY A 141 -21.16 1.57 -9.36
C GLY A 141 -19.63 1.42 -9.45
N VAL A 142 -19.16 0.30 -10.01
CA VAL A 142 -17.72 0.10 -10.30
C VAL A 142 -17.28 1.03 -11.44
N LYS A 143 -18.07 1.07 -12.52
CA LYS A 143 -17.81 1.93 -13.66
C LYS A 143 -17.78 3.40 -13.25
N ASP A 144 -18.78 3.86 -12.50
CA ASP A 144 -18.84 5.23 -11.98
C ASP A 144 -17.60 5.55 -11.13
N ALA A 145 -17.18 4.62 -10.24
CA ALA A 145 -15.99 4.79 -9.40
C ALA A 145 -14.71 4.93 -10.23
N PHE A 146 -14.56 4.14 -11.29
CA PHE A 146 -13.38 4.16 -12.14
C PHE A 146 -13.35 5.37 -13.07
N GLU A 147 -14.48 5.79 -13.61
CA GLU A 147 -14.57 6.94 -14.51
C GLU A 147 -14.51 8.29 -13.79
N THR A 148 -15.10 8.38 -12.59
CA THR A 148 -15.27 9.68 -11.91
C THR A 148 -14.53 9.79 -10.58
N GLY A 149 -13.99 8.69 -10.06
CA GLY A 149 -13.46 8.63 -8.69
C GLY A 149 -14.54 8.49 -7.61
N ARG A 150 -15.83 8.44 -7.99
CA ARG A 150 -16.95 8.24 -7.08
C ARG A 150 -17.89 7.18 -7.59
N GLY A 151 -18.29 6.25 -6.70
CA GLY A 151 -19.23 5.21 -7.08
C GLY A 151 -19.78 4.48 -5.86
N ARG A 152 -20.89 3.79 -6.05
CA ARG A 152 -21.49 2.95 -5.02
C ARG A 152 -21.43 1.49 -5.44
N VAL A 153 -20.44 0.78 -4.94
CA VAL A 153 -20.22 -0.64 -5.21
C VAL A 153 -21.07 -1.45 -4.23
N VAL A 154 -22.01 -2.21 -4.75
CA VAL A 154 -22.86 -3.10 -3.93
C VAL A 154 -22.15 -4.43 -3.79
N VAL A 155 -21.95 -4.89 -2.55
CA VAL A 155 -21.30 -6.17 -2.23
C VAL A 155 -22.28 -7.05 -1.47
N ARG A 156 -22.39 -8.29 -1.89
CA ARG A 156 -23.17 -9.35 -1.22
C ARG A 156 -22.25 -10.38 -0.60
N SER A 157 -22.70 -10.94 0.51
CA SER A 157 -22.11 -12.13 1.10
C SER A 157 -22.11 -13.28 0.10
N LYS A 158 -21.06 -14.11 0.14
CA LYS A 158 -21.05 -15.40 -0.55
C LYS A 158 -21.80 -16.40 0.31
N VAL A 159 -22.89 -16.93 -0.26
CA VAL A 159 -23.85 -17.76 0.44
C VAL A 159 -24.13 -19.01 -0.36
N GLU A 160 -24.15 -20.12 0.33
CA GLU A 160 -24.50 -21.44 -0.21
C GLU A 160 -25.72 -21.99 0.53
N ILE A 161 -26.60 -22.73 -0.16
CA ILE A 161 -27.72 -23.42 0.45
C ILE A 161 -27.37 -24.90 0.49
N GLU A 162 -27.18 -25.40 1.70
CA GLU A 162 -26.94 -26.82 1.96
C GLU A 162 -28.23 -27.52 2.37
N THR A 163 -28.41 -28.76 1.93
CA THR A 163 -29.54 -29.59 2.36
C THR A 163 -29.00 -30.81 3.12
N ASP A 164 -29.48 -31.02 4.34
CA ASP A 164 -29.07 -32.16 5.15
C ASP A 164 -29.69 -33.48 4.67
N ALA A 165 -29.22 -34.60 5.21
CA ALA A 165 -29.74 -35.93 4.88
C ALA A 165 -31.23 -36.11 5.21
N GLN A 166 -31.84 -35.20 5.98
CA GLN A 166 -33.22 -35.21 6.39
C GLN A 166 -34.09 -34.24 5.56
N GLY A 167 -33.47 -33.61 4.50
CA GLY A 167 -34.15 -32.69 3.62
C GLY A 167 -34.37 -31.28 4.22
N ARG A 168 -33.64 -30.91 5.29
CA ARG A 168 -33.70 -29.57 5.87
C ARG A 168 -32.67 -28.68 5.20
N GLU A 169 -33.07 -27.48 4.82
CA GLU A 169 -32.20 -26.49 4.20
C GLU A 169 -31.51 -25.63 5.26
N LYS A 170 -30.24 -25.29 4.96
CA LYS A 170 -29.43 -24.36 5.73
C LYS A 170 -28.84 -23.32 4.79
N ILE A 171 -28.84 -22.08 5.24
CA ILE A 171 -28.11 -21.00 4.55
C ILE A 171 -26.74 -20.87 5.22
N VAL A 172 -25.69 -21.13 4.46
CA VAL A 172 -24.28 -21.06 4.91
C VAL A 172 -23.62 -19.85 4.31
N ILE A 173 -23.11 -18.97 5.16
CA ILE A 173 -22.43 -17.73 4.76
C ILE A 173 -20.94 -17.93 5.00
N ASN A 174 -20.17 -17.97 3.92
CA ASN A 174 -18.72 -18.18 3.94
C ASN A 174 -17.92 -16.87 3.85
N GLU A 175 -18.51 -15.81 3.26
CA GLU A 175 -17.89 -14.50 3.14
C GLU A 175 -18.92 -13.41 3.41
N ILE A 176 -18.49 -12.31 4.04
CA ILE A 176 -19.34 -11.14 4.32
C ILE A 176 -18.77 -9.89 3.65
N PRO A 177 -19.60 -8.87 3.34
CA PRO A 177 -19.13 -7.66 2.72
C PRO A 177 -18.00 -6.97 3.54
N TYR A 178 -17.11 -6.33 2.84
CA TYR A 178 -15.99 -5.61 3.44
C TYR A 178 -16.48 -4.55 4.47
N MET A 179 -15.75 -4.43 5.59
CA MET A 179 -16.06 -3.57 6.74
C MET A 179 -17.34 -3.93 7.50
N VAL A 180 -18.00 -5.05 7.21
CA VAL A 180 -19.12 -5.54 8.01
C VAL A 180 -18.63 -6.33 9.22
N ASN A 181 -19.12 -5.97 10.39
CA ASN A 181 -18.81 -6.71 11.61
C ASN A 181 -19.71 -7.97 11.70
N LYS A 182 -19.10 -9.15 11.82
CA LYS A 182 -19.78 -10.46 11.90
C LYS A 182 -20.79 -10.53 13.04
N VAL A 183 -20.39 -10.09 14.24
CA VAL A 183 -21.24 -10.18 15.43
C VAL A 183 -22.47 -9.28 15.30
N GLU A 184 -22.29 -8.05 14.81
CA GLU A 184 -23.41 -7.13 14.60
C GLU A 184 -24.33 -7.61 13.48
N LEU A 185 -23.80 -8.26 12.45
CA LEU A 185 -24.59 -8.90 11.41
C LEU A 185 -25.49 -10.00 12.02
N ILE A 186 -24.93 -10.92 12.81
CA ILE A 186 -25.68 -12.00 13.47
C ILE A 186 -26.77 -11.40 14.39
N LYS A 187 -26.43 -10.41 15.21
CA LYS A 187 -27.42 -9.73 16.08
C LYS A 187 -28.54 -9.08 15.27
N SER A 188 -28.24 -8.47 14.13
CA SER A 188 -29.25 -7.86 13.26
C SER A 188 -30.23 -8.90 12.69
N VAL A 189 -29.75 -10.08 12.34
CA VAL A 189 -30.58 -11.19 11.87
C VAL A 189 -31.49 -11.69 13.02
N VAL A 190 -30.93 -11.88 14.23
CA VAL A 190 -31.71 -12.30 15.40
C VAL A 190 -32.84 -11.28 15.70
N ALA A 191 -32.52 -9.99 15.71
CA ALA A 191 -33.50 -8.93 15.94
C ALA A 191 -34.68 -8.98 14.91
N LEU A 192 -34.37 -9.22 13.62
CA LEU A 192 -35.38 -9.36 12.60
C LEU A 192 -36.28 -10.59 12.80
N VAL A 193 -35.77 -11.66 13.37
CA VAL A 193 -36.56 -12.86 13.73
C VAL A 193 -37.45 -12.56 14.93
N GLU A 194 -36.94 -11.91 15.97
CA GLU A 194 -37.69 -11.52 17.17
C GLU A 194 -38.84 -10.53 16.82
N GLU A 195 -38.54 -9.57 15.95
CA GLU A 195 -39.51 -8.61 15.43
C GLU A 195 -40.50 -9.21 14.42
N LYS A 196 -40.39 -10.52 14.12
CA LYS A 196 -41.23 -11.24 13.13
C LYS A 196 -41.18 -10.64 11.71
N LYS A 197 -40.14 -9.89 11.37
CA LYS A 197 -39.95 -9.34 10.02
C LYS A 197 -39.42 -10.39 9.04
N VAL A 198 -38.61 -11.34 9.55
CA VAL A 198 -38.14 -12.49 8.82
C VAL A 198 -38.58 -13.76 9.53
N GLU A 199 -39.52 -14.47 8.93
CA GLU A 199 -40.00 -15.76 9.39
C GLU A 199 -39.23 -16.89 8.67
N GLY A 200 -39.27 -18.11 9.23
CA GLY A 200 -38.67 -19.28 8.58
C GLY A 200 -37.26 -19.62 9.06
N ILE A 201 -36.64 -18.83 9.92
CA ILE A 201 -35.37 -19.14 10.57
C ILE A 201 -35.64 -19.92 11.86
N ALA A 202 -34.97 -21.07 12.05
CA ALA A 202 -35.02 -21.90 13.24
C ALA A 202 -33.93 -21.55 14.23
N HIS A 203 -32.64 -21.56 13.77
CA HIS A 203 -31.47 -21.24 14.55
C HIS A 203 -30.43 -20.48 13.73
N ILE A 204 -29.55 -19.80 14.42
CA ILE A 204 -28.36 -19.16 13.85
C ILE A 204 -27.14 -19.56 14.68
N ASN A 205 -26.10 -20.07 14.02
CA ASN A 205 -24.88 -20.51 14.65
C ASN A 205 -23.66 -19.87 13.96
N ASP A 206 -22.67 -19.50 14.74
CA ASP A 206 -21.34 -19.14 14.23
C ASP A 206 -20.43 -20.37 14.38
N GLU A 207 -20.18 -21.04 13.26
CA GLU A 207 -19.32 -22.21 13.17
C GLU A 207 -17.91 -21.87 12.61
N SER A 208 -17.56 -20.57 12.61
CA SER A 208 -16.25 -20.13 12.09
C SER A 208 -15.12 -20.72 12.92
N ASP A 209 -14.10 -21.21 12.23
CA ASP A 209 -12.92 -21.84 12.82
C ASP A 209 -11.60 -21.35 12.14
N ARG A 210 -10.51 -22.14 12.26
CA ARG A 210 -9.22 -21.83 11.63
C ARG A 210 -9.22 -21.97 10.10
N GLU A 211 -10.17 -22.72 9.55
CA GLU A 211 -10.30 -22.94 8.11
C GLU A 211 -11.03 -21.75 7.44
N GLY A 212 -11.82 -21.01 8.21
CA GLY A 212 -12.47 -19.83 7.68
C GLY A 212 -13.77 -19.40 8.40
N MET A 213 -14.42 -18.45 7.80
CA MET A 213 -15.71 -17.96 8.27
C MET A 213 -16.82 -18.93 7.84
N ARG A 214 -17.69 -19.30 8.78
CA ARG A 214 -18.87 -20.10 8.53
C ARG A 214 -20.00 -19.69 9.47
N ILE A 215 -20.99 -18.96 8.97
CA ILE A 215 -22.22 -18.64 9.70
C ILE A 215 -23.34 -19.48 9.11
N VAL A 216 -24.03 -20.26 9.94
CA VAL A 216 -25.06 -21.20 9.53
C VAL A 216 -26.42 -20.74 10.05
N ILE A 217 -27.39 -20.60 9.15
CA ILE A 217 -28.77 -20.28 9.45
C ILE A 217 -29.65 -21.48 9.10
N ASP A 218 -30.15 -22.15 10.10
CA ASP A 218 -31.08 -23.28 9.92
C ASP A 218 -32.47 -22.80 9.54
N ILE A 219 -33.05 -23.37 8.49
CA ILE A 219 -34.35 -23.01 7.97
C ILE A 219 -35.42 -24.00 8.48
N LYS A 220 -36.60 -23.46 8.83
CA LYS A 220 -37.76 -24.30 9.22
C LYS A 220 -38.27 -25.08 8.01
N ARG A 221 -38.85 -26.28 8.26
CA ARG A 221 -39.27 -27.21 7.20
C ARG A 221 -40.35 -26.64 6.25
N ASP A 222 -41.13 -25.69 6.74
CA ASP A 222 -42.22 -25.02 6.01
C ASP A 222 -41.82 -23.74 5.32
N ALA A 223 -40.55 -23.37 5.42
CA ALA A 223 -40.00 -22.13 4.85
C ALA A 223 -39.11 -22.41 3.63
N ASN A 224 -39.07 -21.46 2.71
CA ASN A 224 -38.22 -21.51 1.54
C ASN A 224 -36.94 -20.67 1.80
N SER A 225 -35.77 -21.31 1.73
CA SER A 225 -34.48 -20.69 1.99
C SER A 225 -34.21 -19.50 1.08
N ASN A 226 -34.56 -19.55 -0.20
CA ASN A 226 -34.35 -18.45 -1.13
C ASN A 226 -35.14 -17.21 -0.77
N VAL A 227 -36.40 -17.39 -0.29
CA VAL A 227 -37.23 -16.27 0.15
C VAL A 227 -36.67 -15.63 1.40
N VAL A 228 -36.22 -16.45 2.35
CA VAL A 228 -35.52 -15.98 3.57
C VAL A 228 -34.25 -15.23 3.21
N LEU A 229 -33.40 -15.82 2.37
CA LEU A 229 -32.13 -15.21 1.92
C LEU A 229 -32.36 -13.86 1.25
N ASN A 230 -33.33 -13.75 0.35
CA ASN A 230 -33.67 -12.50 -0.32
C ASN A 230 -34.14 -11.41 0.66
N LYS A 231 -34.90 -11.78 1.70
CA LYS A 231 -35.26 -10.85 2.78
C LYS A 231 -34.03 -10.41 3.57
N LEU A 232 -33.12 -11.34 3.90
CA LEU A 232 -31.88 -11.04 4.60
C LEU A 232 -30.99 -10.09 3.81
N PHE A 233 -30.80 -10.29 2.51
CA PHE A 233 -30.06 -9.35 1.65
C PHE A 233 -30.67 -7.95 1.65
N LYS A 234 -32.00 -7.84 1.73
CA LYS A 234 -32.70 -6.55 1.71
C LYS A 234 -32.64 -5.82 3.06
N MET A 235 -32.61 -6.57 4.17
CA MET A 235 -32.86 -6.03 5.52
C MET A 235 -31.64 -6.06 6.43
N THR A 236 -30.53 -6.66 5.99
CA THR A 236 -29.29 -6.78 6.79
C THR A 236 -28.05 -6.39 5.98
N ALA A 237 -26.92 -6.33 6.67
CA ALA A 237 -25.62 -6.10 6.05
C ALA A 237 -25.06 -7.30 5.25
N LEU A 238 -25.82 -8.38 5.04
CA LEU A 238 -25.50 -9.43 4.05
C LEU A 238 -25.40 -8.86 2.63
N GLN A 239 -26.09 -7.77 2.35
CA GLN A 239 -25.83 -6.91 1.23
C GLN A 239 -25.51 -5.51 1.76
N SER A 240 -24.33 -5.02 1.46
CA SER A 240 -23.88 -3.69 1.85
C SER A 240 -23.39 -2.92 0.63
N SER A 241 -23.24 -1.62 0.75
CA SER A 241 -22.66 -0.80 -0.30
C SER A 241 -21.39 -0.13 0.19
N PHE A 242 -20.31 -0.32 -0.55
CA PHE A 242 -19.07 0.42 -0.37
C PHE A 242 -19.13 1.69 -1.22
N SER A 243 -19.12 2.85 -0.55
CA SER A 243 -19.17 4.15 -1.24
C SER A 243 -17.76 4.59 -1.56
N VAL A 244 -17.33 4.41 -2.79
CA VAL A 244 -16.01 4.86 -3.29
C VAL A 244 -15.97 6.38 -3.36
N ASN A 245 -14.90 6.96 -2.84
CA ASN A 245 -14.60 8.39 -2.90
C ASN A 245 -13.08 8.57 -2.94
N ASN A 246 -12.50 8.61 -4.13
CA ASN A 246 -11.06 8.59 -4.36
C ASN A 246 -10.45 9.99 -4.25
N ILE A 247 -10.39 10.53 -3.04
CA ILE A 247 -9.70 11.80 -2.78
C ILE A 247 -8.29 11.51 -2.28
N ALA A 248 -7.28 12.00 -3.00
CA ALA A 248 -5.88 11.93 -2.58
C ALA A 248 -5.19 13.29 -2.73
N LEU A 249 -4.03 13.43 -2.09
CA LEU A 249 -3.20 14.61 -2.22
C LEU A 249 -2.29 14.47 -3.43
N VAL A 250 -2.43 15.40 -4.36
CA VAL A 250 -1.52 15.57 -5.51
C VAL A 250 -0.79 16.89 -5.33
N ASN A 251 0.53 16.83 -5.14
CA ASN A 251 1.35 18.01 -4.85
C ASN A 251 0.81 18.84 -3.67
N GLY A 252 0.42 18.15 -2.58
CA GLY A 252 -0.12 18.75 -1.37
C GLY A 252 -1.56 19.29 -1.48
N ARG A 253 -2.24 19.08 -2.60
CA ARG A 253 -3.62 19.54 -2.82
C ARG A 253 -4.58 18.37 -2.99
N PRO A 254 -5.74 18.35 -2.30
CA PRO A 254 -6.72 17.31 -2.47
C PRO A 254 -7.35 17.34 -3.86
N ARG A 255 -7.38 16.18 -4.51
CA ARG A 255 -8.03 15.98 -5.82
C ARG A 255 -8.85 14.71 -5.81
N MET A 256 -9.97 14.73 -6.55
CA MET A 256 -10.72 13.54 -6.91
C MET A 256 -10.00 12.85 -8.06
N LEU A 257 -9.67 11.57 -7.88
CA LEU A 257 -8.90 10.80 -8.86
C LEU A 257 -9.74 9.66 -9.43
N ASN A 258 -9.79 9.56 -10.74
CA ASN A 258 -10.30 8.40 -11.46
C ASN A 258 -9.25 7.29 -11.53
N LEU A 259 -9.55 6.15 -12.13
CA LEU A 259 -8.63 5.03 -12.23
C LEU A 259 -7.34 5.39 -12.99
N LYS A 260 -7.46 6.10 -14.10
CA LYS A 260 -6.33 6.54 -14.92
C LYS A 260 -5.44 7.51 -14.14
N ASP A 261 -6.03 8.45 -13.40
CA ASP A 261 -5.29 9.39 -12.58
C ASP A 261 -4.49 8.71 -11.47
N LEU A 262 -5.07 7.71 -10.79
CA LEU A 262 -4.39 6.93 -9.75
C LEU A 262 -3.13 6.24 -10.31
N ILE A 263 -3.25 5.61 -11.47
CA ILE A 263 -2.13 4.95 -12.15
C ILE A 263 -1.12 5.99 -12.65
N HIS A 264 -1.59 7.08 -13.26
CA HIS A 264 -0.75 8.15 -13.79
C HIS A 264 0.17 8.73 -12.71
N TYR A 265 -0.40 9.20 -11.60
CA TYR A 265 0.40 9.82 -10.52
C TYR A 265 1.34 8.83 -9.83
N PHE A 266 0.97 7.56 -9.76
CA PHE A 266 1.90 6.53 -9.27
C PHE A 266 3.09 6.37 -10.23
N VAL A 267 2.84 6.26 -11.54
CA VAL A 267 3.89 6.10 -12.56
C VAL A 267 4.80 7.33 -12.60
N GLU A 268 4.24 8.54 -12.54
CA GLU A 268 5.02 9.79 -12.48
C GLU A 268 5.92 9.83 -11.24
N HIS A 269 5.39 9.53 -10.07
CA HIS A 269 6.18 9.44 -8.84
C HIS A 269 7.30 8.39 -8.95
N ARG A 270 7.00 7.21 -9.50
CA ARG A 270 8.01 6.16 -9.72
C ARG A 270 9.10 6.60 -10.69
N HIS A 271 8.74 7.28 -11.75
CA HIS A 271 9.69 7.83 -12.72
C HIS A 271 10.65 8.83 -12.03
N GLU A 272 10.13 9.76 -11.25
CA GLU A 272 10.92 10.72 -10.49
C GLU A 272 11.88 10.02 -9.50
N VAL A 273 11.38 9.08 -8.71
CA VAL A 273 12.19 8.27 -7.76
C VAL A 273 13.35 7.56 -8.47
N VAL A 274 13.10 6.97 -9.65
CA VAL A 274 14.14 6.27 -10.42
C VAL A 274 15.21 7.26 -10.93
N ILE A 275 14.80 8.41 -11.45
CA ILE A 275 15.73 9.44 -11.93
C ILE A 275 16.60 9.95 -10.78
N ARG A 276 16.01 10.36 -9.66
CA ARG A 276 16.75 10.88 -8.49
C ARG A 276 17.72 9.85 -7.93
N ARG A 277 17.27 8.60 -7.80
CA ARG A 277 18.16 7.50 -7.39
C ARG A 277 19.34 7.33 -8.31
N THR A 278 19.13 7.31 -9.62
CA THR A 278 20.19 7.12 -10.61
C THR A 278 21.19 8.28 -10.61
N GLN A 279 20.69 9.52 -10.44
CA GLN A 279 21.53 10.70 -10.28
C GLN A 279 22.41 10.62 -9.03
N PHE A 280 21.85 10.20 -7.90
CA PHE A 280 22.60 9.98 -6.67
C PHE A 280 23.69 8.92 -6.84
N GLU A 281 23.32 7.74 -7.38
CA GLU A 281 24.25 6.64 -7.63
C GLU A 281 25.37 7.03 -8.62
N LEU A 282 25.05 7.82 -9.64
CA LEU A 282 26.02 8.36 -10.57
C LEU A 282 27.01 9.29 -9.86
N ALA A 283 26.51 10.24 -9.08
CA ALA A 283 27.36 11.18 -8.35
C ALA A 283 28.31 10.47 -7.37
N GLU A 284 27.84 9.43 -6.67
CA GLU A 284 28.70 8.62 -5.80
C GLU A 284 29.73 7.81 -6.57
N ALA A 285 29.36 7.26 -7.74
CA ALA A 285 30.30 6.55 -8.62
C ALA A 285 31.37 7.50 -9.18
N GLU A 286 31.00 8.71 -9.58
CA GLU A 286 31.94 9.73 -10.06
C GLU A 286 32.92 10.17 -8.97
N LYS A 287 32.43 10.41 -7.74
CA LYS A 287 33.32 10.69 -6.59
C LYS A 287 34.31 9.55 -6.37
N ARG A 288 33.84 8.30 -6.44
CA ARG A 288 34.73 7.13 -6.26
C ARG A 288 35.74 7.00 -7.39
N ALA A 289 35.31 7.22 -8.64
CA ALA A 289 36.19 7.20 -9.80
C ALA A 289 37.27 8.27 -9.67
N HIS A 290 36.93 9.50 -9.29
CA HIS A 290 37.84 10.61 -9.08
C HIS A 290 38.93 10.28 -8.03
N LEU A 291 38.57 9.69 -6.90
CA LEU A 291 39.51 9.24 -5.88
C LEU A 291 40.49 8.16 -6.43
N LEU A 292 39.96 7.21 -7.21
CA LEU A 292 40.78 6.14 -7.80
C LEU A 292 41.75 6.69 -8.85
N GLU A 293 41.32 7.65 -9.67
CA GLU A 293 42.19 8.36 -10.62
C GLU A 293 43.30 9.10 -9.91
N GLY A 294 43.03 9.80 -8.82
CA GLY A 294 44.02 10.43 -7.96
C GLY A 294 45.03 9.43 -7.41
N PHE A 295 44.55 8.26 -6.94
CA PHE A 295 45.47 7.21 -6.48
C PHE A 295 46.35 6.64 -7.59
N MET A 296 45.83 6.47 -8.81
CA MET A 296 46.64 6.01 -9.95
C MET A 296 47.77 6.99 -10.26
N ILE A 297 47.47 8.31 -10.32
CA ILE A 297 48.48 9.35 -10.55
C ILE A 297 49.61 9.29 -9.50
N ILE A 298 49.23 9.12 -8.22
CA ILE A 298 50.24 9.01 -7.14
C ILE A 298 51.02 7.72 -7.23
N LEU A 299 50.39 6.58 -7.55
CA LEU A 299 51.08 5.30 -7.68
C LEU A 299 52.08 5.29 -8.84
N ASP A 300 51.74 5.92 -9.96
CA ASP A 300 52.64 6.06 -11.09
C ASP A 300 53.89 6.96 -10.78
N ASN A 301 53.79 7.82 -9.75
CA ASN A 301 54.82 8.75 -9.33
C ASN A 301 55.18 8.59 -7.82
N LEU A 302 55.16 7.37 -7.31
CA LEU A 302 55.18 7.08 -5.88
C LEU A 302 56.43 7.65 -5.17
N ASP A 303 57.62 7.48 -5.75
CA ASP A 303 58.86 7.95 -5.16
C ASP A 303 58.91 9.48 -5.02
N GLU A 304 58.45 10.21 -6.04
CA GLU A 304 58.37 11.67 -6.02
C GLU A 304 57.32 12.15 -5.00
N ALA A 305 56.15 11.48 -4.92
CA ALA A 305 55.15 11.81 -3.94
C ALA A 305 55.63 11.62 -2.49
N ILE A 306 56.36 10.52 -2.21
CA ILE A 306 56.96 10.27 -0.91
C ILE A 306 58.02 11.33 -0.57
N GLN A 307 58.84 11.76 -1.55
CA GLN A 307 59.82 12.80 -1.36
C GLN A 307 59.15 14.14 -0.97
N ILE A 308 58.11 14.55 -1.68
CA ILE A 308 57.35 15.77 -1.39
C ILE A 308 56.78 15.74 0.03
N ILE A 309 56.21 14.61 0.45
CA ILE A 309 55.68 14.47 1.80
C ILE A 309 56.74 14.59 2.87
N ARG A 310 57.90 13.95 2.66
CA ARG A 310 59.05 13.97 3.61
C ARG A 310 59.71 15.34 3.73
N ASP A 311 59.77 16.09 2.62
CA ASP A 311 60.39 17.42 2.56
C ASP A 311 59.47 18.55 3.03
N SER A 312 58.18 18.25 3.29
CA SER A 312 57.20 19.22 3.76
C SER A 312 57.23 19.35 5.28
N LYS A 313 57.06 20.58 5.78
CA LYS A 313 57.13 20.90 7.21
C LYS A 313 55.83 20.55 7.97
N ASN A 314 54.74 20.50 7.30
CA ASN A 314 53.42 20.21 7.83
C ASN A 314 52.50 19.60 6.77
N PRO A 315 51.38 18.97 7.15
CA PRO A 315 50.44 18.34 6.23
C PRO A 315 49.84 19.29 5.17
N GLU A 316 49.61 20.57 5.52
CA GLU A 316 49.08 21.58 4.63
C GLU A 316 50.02 21.91 3.47
N GLU A 317 51.33 22.05 3.79
CA GLU A 317 52.39 22.26 2.77
C GLU A 317 52.50 21.03 1.86
N ALA A 318 52.45 19.82 2.43
CA ALA A 318 52.51 18.59 1.65
C ALA A 318 51.31 18.49 0.69
N ARG A 319 50.10 18.78 1.16
CA ARG A 319 48.86 18.80 0.36
C ARG A 319 49.01 19.78 -0.82
N THR A 320 49.34 21.02 -0.55
CA THR A 320 49.48 22.07 -1.57
C THR A 320 50.50 21.66 -2.64
N ARG A 321 51.66 21.18 -2.25
CA ARG A 321 52.73 20.75 -3.17
C ARG A 321 52.31 19.52 -4.01
N LEU A 322 51.58 18.53 -3.42
CA LEU A 322 51.04 17.39 -4.16
C LEU A 322 49.97 17.82 -5.18
N MET A 323 49.06 18.72 -4.78
CA MET A 323 48.06 19.26 -5.68
C MET A 323 48.68 20.03 -6.86
N GLU A 324 49.61 20.91 -6.59
CA GLU A 324 50.32 21.66 -7.63
C GLU A 324 51.15 20.79 -8.57
N ARG A 325 51.81 19.79 -8.02
CA ARG A 325 52.73 18.93 -8.79
C ARG A 325 52.01 17.93 -9.68
N PHE A 326 50.93 17.31 -9.17
CA PHE A 326 50.23 16.21 -9.84
C PHE A 326 48.84 16.61 -10.38
N GLY A 327 48.44 17.86 -10.21
CA GLY A 327 47.11 18.34 -10.64
C GLY A 327 45.96 17.71 -9.88
N LEU A 328 46.19 17.32 -8.62
CA LEU A 328 45.19 16.70 -7.77
C LEU A 328 44.21 17.73 -7.21
N SER A 329 42.98 17.29 -6.93
CA SER A 329 42.01 18.07 -6.19
C SER A 329 42.24 17.98 -4.67
N GLU A 330 41.52 18.79 -3.90
CA GLU A 330 41.61 18.76 -2.44
C GLU A 330 40.98 17.50 -1.80
N ILE A 331 40.15 16.78 -2.55
CA ILE A 331 39.41 15.57 -2.09
C ILE A 331 40.33 14.38 -1.98
#